data_6ecaf03244628114cbd4381f1bc29e56
#
_entry.id   6ecaf03244628114cbd4381f1bc29e56
#
_cell.length_a   1.000
_cell.length_b   1.000
_cell.length_c   1.000
_cell.angle_alpha   90.00
_cell.angle_beta   90.00
_cell.angle_gamma   90.00
#
_symmetry.space_group_name_H-M   'P 1'
#
loop_
_entity.id
_entity.type
_entity.pdbx_description
1 polymer ?
#
loop_
_entity_poly.entity_id
_entity_poly.type
_entity_poly.pdbx_seq_one_letter_code
_entity_poly.pdbx_strand_id
1 'polypeptide(L)'
;MNAYQILDLPVGTRRSMFVKIDPPTAAKLLATQELADVETANRKPSDTKIKIWADSMRDGLWETNGETIVFDPDGYLIDGQHRLAGLASLDGLDITIEFLVVLGIARSAQKTMDQGVLRRLPGKLSLEGYSNATVLASVAKHLFHADLTSDFTATQERTVSDSHAFVYVEEHFDEIERSFEHLDTAKRLTRSPMLYLTAFITLSRIDADDAREFFESLRTGANLPEGSPIYTLREKFMEMKIDTKRSVNAEYRRDQLAFTYHAWNAFRSGRELRKLRRPNGGVWTAENFPTPV
;
A
#
# COMPACT_ATOMS: atom_id res chain seq x y z
N MET A 1 -17.16 31.72 -3.00
CA MET A 1 -18.11 31.01 -3.90
C MET A 1 -18.42 29.69 -3.24
N ASN A 2 -19.68 29.36 -3.04
CA ASN A 2 -20.11 28.08 -2.45
C ASN A 2 -20.40 27.02 -3.54
N ALA A 3 -20.67 25.77 -3.14
CA ALA A 3 -20.87 24.67 -4.09
C ALA A 3 -22.05 24.91 -5.04
N TYR A 4 -23.13 25.52 -4.59
CA TYR A 4 -24.28 25.83 -5.45
C TYR A 4 -23.91 26.77 -6.59
N GLN A 5 -23.11 27.81 -6.29
CA GLN A 5 -22.63 28.75 -7.31
C GLN A 5 -21.63 28.12 -8.27
N ILE A 6 -20.76 27.20 -7.78
CA ILE A 6 -19.79 26.49 -8.61
C ILE A 6 -20.51 25.53 -9.57
N LEU A 7 -21.58 24.88 -9.12
CA LEU A 7 -22.34 23.88 -9.87
C LEU A 7 -23.55 24.46 -10.63
N ASP A 8 -23.70 25.81 -10.62
CA ASP A 8 -24.83 26.52 -11.26
C ASP A 8 -26.20 26.03 -10.78
N LEU A 9 -26.39 25.95 -9.46
CA LEU A 9 -27.60 25.46 -8.81
C LEU A 9 -28.22 26.50 -7.89
N PRO A 10 -29.57 26.50 -7.68
CA PRO A 10 -30.22 27.35 -6.67
C PRO A 10 -29.73 26.98 -5.25
N VAL A 11 -29.33 28.00 -4.48
CA VAL A 11 -28.86 27.86 -3.10
C VAL A 11 -29.96 27.22 -2.23
N GLY A 12 -29.56 26.33 -1.32
CA GLY A 12 -30.45 25.65 -0.37
C GLY A 12 -31.21 24.44 -0.95
N THR A 13 -31.03 24.13 -2.23
CA THR A 13 -31.68 22.97 -2.84
C THR A 13 -31.08 21.67 -2.29
N ARG A 14 -31.92 20.82 -1.70
CA ARG A 14 -31.52 19.46 -1.32
C ARG A 14 -31.58 18.55 -2.54
N ARG A 15 -30.43 18.03 -2.98
CA ARG A 15 -30.34 17.23 -4.21
C ARG A 15 -29.17 16.27 -4.18
N SER A 16 -29.32 15.14 -4.89
CA SER A 16 -28.22 14.24 -5.23
C SER A 16 -28.16 14.09 -6.77
N MET A 17 -26.95 14.11 -7.31
CA MET A 17 -26.73 13.98 -8.76
C MET A 17 -25.31 13.53 -9.07
N PHE A 18 -25.12 12.87 -10.20
CA PHE A 18 -23.79 12.62 -10.75
C PHE A 18 -23.28 13.88 -11.47
N VAL A 19 -22.03 14.24 -11.15
CA VAL A 19 -21.38 15.45 -11.71
C VAL A 19 -19.99 15.07 -12.19
N LYS A 20 -19.67 15.42 -13.42
CA LYS A 20 -18.33 15.34 -13.97
C LYS A 20 -17.53 16.56 -13.51
N ILE A 21 -16.44 16.32 -12.82
CA ILE A 21 -15.62 17.35 -12.17
C ILE A 21 -14.19 17.23 -12.72
N ASP A 22 -13.65 18.35 -13.17
CA ASP A 22 -12.24 18.52 -13.57
C ASP A 22 -11.37 19.01 -12.40
N PRO A 23 -10.03 18.96 -12.48
CA PRO A 23 -9.16 19.41 -11.41
C PRO A 23 -9.39 20.85 -10.96
N PRO A 24 -9.56 21.88 -11.84
CA PRO A 24 -9.86 23.22 -11.43
C PRO A 24 -11.18 23.37 -10.67
N THR A 25 -12.22 22.65 -11.07
CA THR A 25 -13.51 22.64 -10.38
C THR A 25 -13.40 21.94 -9.03
N ALA A 26 -12.65 20.83 -8.95
CA ALA A 26 -12.39 20.14 -7.70
C ALA A 26 -11.68 21.06 -6.67
N ALA A 27 -10.70 21.84 -7.11
CA ALA A 27 -10.02 22.83 -6.27
C ALA A 27 -10.98 23.89 -5.72
N LYS A 28 -11.89 24.42 -6.56
CA LYS A 28 -12.92 25.39 -6.13
C LYS A 28 -13.89 24.77 -5.11
N LEU A 29 -14.36 23.55 -5.35
CA LEU A 29 -15.25 22.84 -4.44
C LEU A 29 -14.57 22.52 -3.11
N LEU A 30 -13.31 22.12 -3.14
CA LEU A 30 -12.50 21.86 -1.94
C LEU A 30 -12.34 23.13 -1.09
N ALA A 31 -12.07 24.27 -1.71
CA ALA A 31 -11.90 25.55 -1.03
C ALA A 31 -13.14 26.02 -0.25
N THR A 32 -14.33 25.47 -0.54
CA THR A 32 -15.55 25.81 0.22
C THR A 32 -15.47 25.40 1.68
N GLN A 33 -14.64 24.41 2.04
CA GLN A 33 -14.47 23.99 3.44
C GLN A 33 -13.83 25.07 4.33
N GLU A 34 -12.98 25.94 3.75
CA GLU A 34 -12.27 27.01 4.48
C GLU A 34 -13.21 28.17 4.86
N LEU A 35 -14.38 28.24 4.25
CA LEU A 35 -15.40 29.24 4.53
C LEU A 35 -16.32 28.86 5.69
N ALA A 36 -16.20 27.62 6.19
CA ALA A 36 -16.96 27.16 7.33
C ALA A 36 -16.36 27.70 8.65
N ASP A 37 -17.21 27.97 9.65
CA ASP A 37 -16.78 28.34 10.98
C ASP A 37 -15.81 27.29 11.57
N VAL A 38 -14.84 27.76 12.38
CA VAL A 38 -13.76 26.94 12.95
C VAL A 38 -14.28 25.72 13.75
N GLU A 39 -15.42 25.83 14.39
CA GLU A 39 -16.03 24.73 15.15
C GLU A 39 -16.54 23.57 14.27
N THR A 40 -16.71 23.82 12.98
CA THR A 40 -17.29 22.86 12.01
C THR A 40 -16.33 22.50 10.88
N ALA A 41 -15.08 22.92 10.99
CA ALA A 41 -14.05 22.66 9.98
C ALA A 41 -13.77 21.14 9.86
N ASN A 42 -13.55 20.68 8.63
CA ASN A 42 -13.08 19.33 8.37
C ASN A 42 -11.69 19.11 8.99
N ARG A 43 -11.41 17.87 9.42
CA ARG A 43 -10.06 17.50 9.87
C ARG A 43 -9.02 17.76 8.78
N LYS A 44 -7.77 18.05 9.17
CA LYS A 44 -6.66 18.24 8.23
C LYS A 44 -6.58 17.01 7.27
N PRO A 45 -6.54 17.22 5.95
CA PRO A 45 -6.39 16.15 4.99
C PRO A 45 -5.07 15.40 5.17
N SER A 46 -5.07 14.11 4.83
CA SER A 46 -3.86 13.26 4.84
C SER A 46 -3.23 13.24 3.45
N ASP A 47 -1.97 13.68 3.34
CA ASP A 47 -1.23 13.70 2.08
C ASP A 47 -1.16 12.29 1.44
N THR A 48 -0.99 11.25 2.26
CA THR A 48 -1.01 9.85 1.79
C THR A 48 -2.34 9.48 1.14
N LYS A 49 -3.48 9.88 1.73
CA LYS A 49 -4.79 9.62 1.14
C LYS A 49 -5.04 10.43 -0.12
N ILE A 50 -4.60 11.68 -0.15
CA ILE A 50 -4.68 12.53 -1.34
C ILE A 50 -3.94 11.86 -2.50
N LYS A 51 -2.68 11.42 -2.26
CA LYS A 51 -1.88 10.74 -3.27
C LYS A 51 -2.54 9.46 -3.77
N ILE A 52 -3.07 8.61 -2.88
CA ILE A 52 -3.77 7.37 -3.24
C ILE A 52 -4.94 7.65 -4.19
N TRP A 53 -5.75 8.66 -3.92
CA TRP A 53 -6.87 9.03 -4.78
C TRP A 53 -6.40 9.63 -6.09
N ALA A 54 -5.39 10.51 -6.05
CA ALA A 54 -4.81 11.10 -7.27
C ALA A 54 -4.26 10.02 -8.21
N ASP A 55 -3.46 9.09 -7.69
CA ASP A 55 -2.87 8.00 -8.47
C ASP A 55 -3.99 7.12 -9.09
N SER A 56 -5.00 6.74 -8.31
CA SER A 56 -6.14 5.94 -8.83
C SER A 56 -6.91 6.65 -9.94
N MET A 57 -7.12 7.96 -9.83
CA MET A 57 -7.82 8.75 -10.84
C MET A 57 -6.97 8.93 -12.10
N ARG A 58 -5.68 9.27 -11.95
CA ARG A 58 -4.73 9.43 -13.06
C ARG A 58 -4.58 8.15 -13.87
N ASP A 59 -4.52 7.01 -13.19
CA ASP A 59 -4.25 5.70 -13.80
C ASP A 59 -5.54 5.01 -14.28
N GLY A 60 -6.69 5.71 -14.26
CA GLY A 60 -7.96 5.21 -14.78
C GLY A 60 -8.63 4.13 -13.92
N LEU A 61 -8.19 3.97 -12.66
CA LEU A 61 -8.72 2.99 -11.71
C LEU A 61 -9.86 3.53 -10.84
N TRP A 62 -10.31 4.75 -11.12
CA TRP A 62 -11.50 5.29 -10.48
C TRP A 62 -12.76 4.76 -11.15
N GLU A 63 -13.63 4.18 -10.35
CA GLU A 63 -14.98 3.83 -10.77
C GLU A 63 -16.01 4.64 -9.99
N THR A 64 -17.12 5.02 -10.63
CA THR A 64 -18.25 5.67 -9.97
C THR A 64 -18.93 4.66 -9.06
N ASN A 65 -18.63 4.71 -7.77
CA ASN A 65 -18.94 3.65 -6.78
C ASN A 65 -19.96 4.07 -5.72
N GLY A 66 -20.64 5.21 -5.93
CA GLY A 66 -21.62 5.73 -4.96
C GLY A 66 -21.01 6.45 -3.75
N GLU A 67 -19.69 6.53 -3.64
CA GLU A 67 -19.02 7.39 -2.65
C GLU A 67 -19.33 8.86 -2.96
N THR A 68 -19.82 9.59 -1.96
CA THR A 68 -20.40 10.92 -2.15
C THR A 68 -19.44 12.06 -1.86
N ILE A 69 -19.58 13.16 -2.60
CA ILE A 69 -19.10 14.47 -2.18
C ILE A 69 -20.30 15.20 -1.56
N VAL A 70 -20.21 15.56 -0.28
CA VAL A 70 -21.35 16.05 0.48
C VAL A 70 -21.16 17.51 0.88
N PHE A 71 -22.18 18.32 0.63
CA PHE A 71 -22.23 19.74 1.00
C PHE A 71 -23.42 20.03 1.91
N ASP A 72 -23.25 21.00 2.81
CA ASP A 72 -24.30 21.48 3.69
C ASP A 72 -25.32 22.39 2.95
N PRO A 73 -26.39 22.88 3.64
CA PRO A 73 -27.39 23.77 3.03
C PRO A 73 -26.82 25.10 2.51
N ASP A 74 -25.68 25.54 3.04
CA ASP A 74 -25.01 26.77 2.62
C ASP A 74 -23.97 26.51 1.51
N GLY A 75 -23.76 25.23 1.13
CA GLY A 75 -22.86 24.81 0.09
C GLY A 75 -21.41 24.68 0.52
N TYR A 76 -21.16 24.43 1.80
CA TYR A 76 -19.83 24.15 2.34
C TYR A 76 -19.58 22.63 2.39
N LEU A 77 -18.36 22.23 2.07
CA LEU A 77 -17.97 20.81 2.03
C LEU A 77 -18.02 20.17 3.43
N ILE A 78 -18.76 19.05 3.54
CA ILE A 78 -18.82 18.23 4.76
C ILE A 78 -18.00 16.95 4.61
N ASP A 79 -18.08 16.28 3.46
CA ASP A 79 -17.35 15.03 3.18
C ASP A 79 -16.85 14.98 1.74
N GLY A 80 -15.81 14.16 1.50
CA GLY A 80 -15.18 14.00 0.19
C GLY A 80 -13.89 14.82 0.00
N GLN A 81 -13.36 15.47 1.05
CA GLN A 81 -12.18 16.34 0.97
C GLN A 81 -10.96 15.65 0.33
N HIS A 82 -10.67 14.38 0.66
CA HIS A 82 -9.52 13.68 0.10
C HIS A 82 -9.70 13.34 -1.39
N ARG A 83 -10.93 13.05 -1.82
CA ARG A 83 -11.28 12.78 -3.22
C ARG A 83 -11.13 14.04 -4.07
N LEU A 84 -11.69 15.16 -3.59
CA LEU A 84 -11.54 16.46 -4.26
C LEU A 84 -10.08 16.93 -4.26
N ALA A 85 -9.36 16.78 -3.15
CA ALA A 85 -7.94 17.15 -3.08
C ALA A 85 -7.07 16.27 -4.01
N GLY A 86 -7.39 14.96 -4.11
CA GLY A 86 -6.75 14.05 -5.05
C GLY A 86 -6.93 14.50 -6.50
N LEU A 87 -8.16 14.79 -6.90
CA LEU A 87 -8.44 15.29 -8.25
C LEU A 87 -7.82 16.68 -8.49
N ALA A 88 -7.92 17.60 -7.54
CA ALA A 88 -7.35 18.94 -7.66
C ALA A 88 -5.81 18.91 -7.81
N SER A 89 -5.13 17.92 -7.22
CA SER A 89 -3.67 17.78 -7.36
C SER A 89 -3.22 17.32 -8.76
N LEU A 90 -4.15 16.92 -9.61
CA LEU A 90 -3.92 16.56 -11.03
C LEU A 90 -4.11 17.76 -11.97
N ASP A 91 -4.01 18.99 -11.47
CA ASP A 91 -4.10 20.19 -12.28
C ASP A 91 -3.08 20.16 -13.43
N GLY A 92 -3.53 20.60 -14.61
CA GLY A 92 -2.75 20.51 -15.86
C GLY A 92 -2.95 19.21 -16.65
N LEU A 93 -3.64 18.19 -16.10
CA LEU A 93 -4.05 17.02 -16.86
C LEU A 93 -5.48 17.21 -17.42
N ASP A 94 -5.70 16.74 -18.64
CA ASP A 94 -7.03 16.68 -19.27
C ASP A 94 -7.79 15.46 -18.74
N ILE A 95 -8.27 15.56 -17.51
CA ILE A 95 -8.98 14.51 -16.80
C ILE A 95 -10.28 15.04 -16.21
N THR A 96 -11.31 14.22 -16.25
CA THR A 96 -12.62 14.49 -15.65
C THR A 96 -13.12 13.25 -14.94
N ILE A 97 -13.50 13.41 -13.68
CA ILE A 97 -13.99 12.32 -12.83
C ILE A 97 -15.46 12.55 -12.49
N GLU A 98 -16.25 11.51 -12.59
CA GLU A 98 -17.66 11.54 -12.20
C GLU A 98 -17.82 11.19 -10.72
N PHE A 99 -18.47 12.08 -9.96
CA PHE A 99 -18.80 11.89 -8.54
C PHE A 99 -20.29 11.97 -8.30
N LEU A 100 -20.79 11.22 -7.33
CA LEU A 100 -22.10 11.43 -6.75
C LEU A 100 -22.03 12.61 -5.78
N VAL A 101 -22.60 13.73 -6.14
CA VAL A 101 -22.67 14.95 -5.33
C VAL A 101 -24.01 15.02 -4.59
N VAL A 102 -23.96 15.26 -3.28
CA VAL A 102 -25.13 15.42 -2.42
C VAL A 102 -25.09 16.78 -1.75
N LEU A 103 -26.14 17.57 -1.93
CA LEU A 103 -26.29 18.93 -1.45
C LEU A 103 -27.38 19.04 -0.39
N GLY A 104 -27.26 19.99 0.53
CA GLY A 104 -28.28 20.34 1.51
C GLY A 104 -28.39 19.37 2.69
N ILE A 105 -27.29 18.70 3.03
CA ILE A 105 -27.22 17.81 4.20
C ILE A 105 -26.85 18.63 5.46
N ALA A 106 -27.62 18.51 6.51
CA ALA A 106 -27.31 19.20 7.76
C ALA A 106 -25.91 18.82 8.26
N ARG A 107 -25.09 19.82 8.61
CA ARG A 107 -23.70 19.61 9.05
C ARG A 107 -23.61 18.68 10.27
N SER A 108 -24.61 18.66 11.14
CA SER A 108 -24.70 17.74 12.28
C SER A 108 -24.69 16.26 11.86
N ALA A 109 -25.09 15.94 10.63
CA ALA A 109 -25.05 14.57 10.10
C ALA A 109 -23.63 14.03 9.94
N GLN A 110 -22.61 14.88 9.90
CA GLN A 110 -21.21 14.48 9.84
C GLN A 110 -20.83 13.54 11.01
N LYS A 111 -21.47 13.71 12.18
CA LYS A 111 -21.23 12.85 13.36
C LYS A 111 -21.69 11.39 13.18
N THR A 112 -22.54 11.12 12.19
CA THR A 112 -23.07 9.80 11.87
C THR A 112 -22.56 9.24 10.55
N MET A 113 -21.71 9.99 9.83
CA MET A 113 -21.03 9.51 8.64
C MET A 113 -19.87 8.57 9.00
N ASP A 114 -19.43 7.78 8.06
CA ASP A 114 -18.28 6.86 8.19
C ASP A 114 -18.37 5.82 9.32
N GLN A 115 -19.57 5.48 9.78
CA GLN A 115 -19.78 4.45 10.80
C GLN A 115 -19.73 3.01 10.23
N GLY A 116 -19.64 2.87 8.92
CA GLY A 116 -19.54 1.58 8.24
C GLY A 116 -18.14 0.96 8.36
N VAL A 117 -18.06 -0.37 8.32
CA VAL A 117 -16.80 -1.09 8.22
C VAL A 117 -16.27 -0.98 6.80
N LEU A 118 -15.14 -0.28 6.62
CA LEU A 118 -14.48 -0.19 5.32
C LEU A 118 -14.00 -1.58 4.86
N ARG A 119 -14.45 -2.01 3.70
CA ARG A 119 -13.92 -3.22 3.05
C ARG A 119 -12.52 -2.92 2.52
N ARG A 120 -11.52 -3.45 3.22
CA ARG A 120 -10.11 -3.36 2.80
C ARG A 120 -9.81 -4.39 1.71
N LEU A 121 -8.70 -4.24 1.03
CA LEU A 121 -8.27 -5.15 -0.05
C LEU A 121 -8.40 -6.65 0.29
N PRO A 122 -7.99 -7.17 1.47
CA PRO A 122 -8.21 -8.58 1.79
C PRO A 122 -9.68 -9.00 1.73
N GLY A 123 -10.59 -8.14 2.19
CA GLY A 123 -12.03 -8.43 2.12
C GLY A 123 -12.58 -8.42 0.69
N LYS A 124 -12.05 -7.56 -0.18
CA LYS A 124 -12.42 -7.54 -1.61
C LYS A 124 -11.92 -8.81 -2.31
N LEU A 125 -10.65 -9.17 -2.11
CA LEU A 125 -10.07 -10.40 -2.66
C LEU A 125 -10.79 -11.66 -2.19
N SER A 126 -11.19 -11.73 -0.93
CA SER A 126 -11.99 -12.87 -0.41
C SER A 126 -13.35 -12.99 -1.08
N LEU A 127 -14.00 -11.88 -1.45
CA LEU A 127 -15.29 -11.88 -2.16
C LEU A 127 -15.14 -12.41 -3.60
N GLU A 128 -13.99 -12.15 -4.24
CA GLU A 128 -13.64 -12.68 -5.56
C GLU A 128 -13.14 -14.14 -5.50
N GLY A 129 -13.15 -14.75 -4.30
CA GLY A 129 -12.79 -16.17 -4.12
C GLY A 129 -11.30 -16.46 -3.91
N TYR A 130 -10.46 -15.41 -3.79
CA TYR A 130 -9.04 -15.63 -3.55
C TYR A 130 -8.76 -16.18 -2.14
N SER A 131 -7.99 -17.26 -2.07
CA SER A 131 -7.51 -17.83 -0.80
C SER A 131 -6.36 -17.00 -0.22
N ASN A 132 -6.10 -17.12 1.09
CA ASN A 132 -5.02 -16.39 1.78
C ASN A 132 -5.03 -14.87 1.52
N ALA A 133 -6.19 -14.25 1.31
CA ALA A 133 -6.39 -12.89 0.86
C ALA A 133 -5.57 -11.82 1.63
N THR A 134 -5.34 -12.00 2.93
CA THR A 134 -4.52 -11.07 3.74
C THR A 134 -3.04 -11.11 3.34
N VAL A 135 -2.52 -12.31 3.12
CA VAL A 135 -1.13 -12.50 2.68
C VAL A 135 -0.98 -12.03 1.25
N LEU A 136 -1.90 -12.44 0.38
CA LEU A 136 -1.96 -12.03 -1.03
C LEU A 136 -1.94 -10.51 -1.17
N ALA A 137 -2.82 -9.80 -0.47
CA ALA A 137 -2.89 -8.34 -0.48
C ALA A 137 -1.57 -7.67 -0.04
N SER A 138 -0.94 -8.23 0.98
CA SER A 138 0.32 -7.67 1.51
C SER A 138 1.49 -7.93 0.56
N VAL A 139 1.60 -9.12 0.00
CA VAL A 139 2.64 -9.47 -0.99
C VAL A 139 2.49 -8.60 -2.24
N ALA A 140 1.26 -8.51 -2.78
CA ALA A 140 0.99 -7.69 -3.96
C ALA A 140 1.36 -6.22 -3.78
N LYS A 141 1.03 -5.61 -2.64
CA LYS A 141 1.40 -4.22 -2.35
C LYS A 141 2.91 -4.01 -2.29
N HIS A 142 3.66 -4.96 -1.75
CA HIS A 142 5.12 -4.87 -1.69
C HIS A 142 5.75 -5.02 -3.07
N LEU A 143 5.31 -6.02 -3.84
CA LEU A 143 5.83 -6.25 -5.19
C LEU A 143 5.49 -5.07 -6.11
N PHE A 144 4.25 -4.60 -6.12
CA PHE A 144 3.84 -3.43 -6.90
C PHE A 144 4.72 -2.20 -6.60
N HIS A 145 4.98 -1.94 -5.31
CA HIS A 145 5.85 -0.82 -4.93
C HIS A 145 7.28 -1.02 -5.41
N ALA A 146 7.84 -2.21 -5.24
CA ALA A 146 9.20 -2.53 -5.68
C ALA A 146 9.34 -2.42 -7.21
N ASP A 147 8.36 -2.92 -7.95
CA ASP A 147 8.35 -2.87 -9.43
C ASP A 147 8.23 -1.43 -9.94
N LEU A 148 7.43 -0.60 -9.26
CA LEU A 148 7.24 0.80 -9.64
C LEU A 148 8.45 1.69 -9.34
N THR A 149 9.14 1.45 -8.22
CA THR A 149 10.17 2.39 -7.71
C THR A 149 11.58 1.86 -7.77
N SER A 150 11.76 0.56 -7.99
CA SER A 150 13.03 -0.15 -7.79
C SER A 150 13.63 0.08 -6.39
N ASP A 151 12.82 0.55 -5.44
CA ASP A 151 13.21 0.81 -4.06
C ASP A 151 12.77 -0.34 -3.17
N PHE A 152 13.69 -1.25 -2.89
CA PHE A 152 13.47 -2.37 -1.98
C PHE A 152 13.52 -1.98 -0.50
N THR A 153 13.89 -0.73 -0.17
CA THR A 153 13.90 -0.25 1.22
C THR A 153 12.51 0.08 1.72
N ALA A 154 11.61 0.41 0.80
CA ALA A 154 10.28 0.86 1.14
C ALA A 154 9.38 -0.33 1.50
N THR A 155 9.28 -0.58 2.77
CA THR A 155 8.25 -1.47 3.33
C THR A 155 6.90 -0.76 3.47
N GLN A 156 6.65 0.29 2.67
CA GLN A 156 5.49 1.16 2.81
C GLN A 156 4.30 0.65 1.99
N GLU A 157 3.69 -0.44 2.43
CA GLU A 157 2.39 -0.89 1.93
C GLU A 157 1.30 0.20 1.94
N ARG A 158 1.50 1.23 2.76
CA ARG A 158 0.50 2.27 3.00
C ARG A 158 0.32 3.26 1.85
N THR A 159 1.26 3.32 0.91
CA THR A 159 1.20 4.25 -0.23
C THR A 159 0.55 3.63 -1.46
N VAL A 160 0.39 2.31 -1.51
CA VAL A 160 -0.25 1.61 -2.62
C VAL A 160 -1.76 1.57 -2.40
N SER A 161 -2.54 2.06 -3.37
CA SER A 161 -4.00 1.99 -3.30
C SER A 161 -4.49 0.54 -3.36
N ASP A 162 -5.69 0.30 -2.82
CA ASP A 162 -6.30 -1.02 -2.92
C ASP A 162 -6.62 -1.39 -4.37
N SER A 163 -6.94 -0.40 -5.22
CA SER A 163 -7.24 -0.62 -6.64
C SER A 163 -5.98 -1.07 -7.42
N HIS A 164 -4.85 -0.38 -7.24
CA HIS A 164 -3.59 -0.80 -7.86
C HIS A 164 -3.17 -2.20 -7.41
N ALA A 165 -3.26 -2.47 -6.10
CA ALA A 165 -2.90 -3.78 -5.58
C ALA A 165 -3.87 -4.88 -6.04
N PHE A 166 -5.14 -4.55 -6.31
CA PHE A 166 -6.11 -5.50 -6.84
C PHE A 166 -5.76 -5.88 -8.29
N VAL A 167 -5.53 -4.89 -9.15
CA VAL A 167 -5.10 -5.13 -10.54
C VAL A 167 -3.79 -5.91 -10.57
N TYR A 168 -2.83 -5.55 -9.71
CA TYR A 168 -1.57 -6.28 -9.61
C TYR A 168 -1.77 -7.76 -9.21
N VAL A 169 -2.73 -8.05 -8.34
CA VAL A 169 -3.09 -9.43 -8.01
C VAL A 169 -3.63 -10.16 -9.24
N GLU A 170 -4.53 -9.55 -10.01
CA GLU A 170 -5.09 -10.19 -11.21
C GLU A 170 -4.01 -10.51 -12.24
N GLU A 171 -3.05 -9.60 -12.43
CA GLU A 171 -1.95 -9.78 -13.40
C GLU A 171 -0.88 -10.78 -12.94
N HIS A 172 -0.65 -10.92 -11.63
CA HIS A 172 0.46 -11.69 -11.05
C HIS A 172 0.00 -12.82 -10.13
N PHE A 173 -1.27 -13.21 -10.19
CA PHE A 173 -1.85 -14.17 -9.25
C PHE A 173 -1.08 -15.50 -9.21
N ASP A 174 -0.82 -16.09 -10.37
CA ASP A 174 -0.15 -17.40 -10.47
C ASP A 174 1.26 -17.38 -9.88
N GLU A 175 1.97 -16.26 -10.00
CA GLU A 175 3.30 -16.08 -9.43
C GLU A 175 3.24 -15.98 -7.90
N ILE A 176 2.29 -15.19 -7.40
CA ILE A 176 2.12 -15.02 -5.95
C ILE A 176 1.60 -16.31 -5.32
N GLU A 177 0.63 -16.98 -5.96
CA GLU A 177 0.05 -18.23 -5.46
C GLU A 177 1.11 -19.33 -5.35
N ARG A 178 1.98 -19.48 -6.34
CA ARG A 178 3.11 -20.44 -6.27
C ARG A 178 4.00 -20.21 -5.06
N SER A 179 4.17 -18.97 -4.61
CA SER A 179 4.95 -18.68 -3.41
C SER A 179 4.33 -19.23 -2.13
N PHE A 180 3.02 -19.54 -2.12
CA PHE A 180 2.32 -20.02 -0.92
C PHE A 180 2.78 -21.41 -0.48
N GLU A 181 3.46 -22.17 -1.33
CA GLU A 181 4.14 -23.42 -0.91
C GLU A 181 5.17 -23.16 0.21
N HIS A 182 5.73 -21.95 0.25
CA HIS A 182 6.67 -21.51 1.28
C HIS A 182 6.01 -20.86 2.50
N LEU A 183 4.68 -20.67 2.54
CA LEU A 183 4.01 -19.89 3.58
C LEU A 183 4.19 -20.48 4.98
N ASP A 184 4.14 -21.79 5.14
CA ASP A 184 4.33 -22.45 6.44
C ASP A 184 5.78 -22.32 6.93
N THR A 185 6.73 -22.40 6.01
CA THR A 185 8.15 -22.15 6.31
C THR A 185 8.36 -20.70 6.73
N ALA A 186 7.77 -19.76 6.01
CA ALA A 186 7.81 -18.34 6.32
C ALA A 186 7.26 -18.04 7.72
N LYS A 187 6.11 -18.61 8.06
CA LYS A 187 5.50 -18.50 9.41
C LYS A 187 6.39 -19.12 10.49
N ARG A 188 7.06 -20.23 10.18
CA ARG A 188 7.97 -20.93 11.11
C ARG A 188 9.25 -20.14 11.34
N LEU A 189 9.85 -19.55 10.32
CA LEU A 189 11.16 -18.90 10.41
C LEU A 189 11.09 -17.40 10.74
N THR A 190 10.01 -16.71 10.36
CA THR A 190 9.95 -15.25 10.49
C THR A 190 8.69 -14.78 11.22
N ARG A 191 8.68 -13.51 11.61
CA ARG A 191 7.48 -12.82 12.15
C ARG A 191 6.77 -11.98 11.08
N SER A 192 7.34 -11.86 9.89
CA SER A 192 6.73 -11.20 8.72
C SER A 192 6.73 -12.15 7.51
N PRO A 193 5.85 -13.14 7.47
CA PRO A 193 5.81 -14.16 6.42
C PRO A 193 5.70 -13.58 5.01
N MET A 194 4.95 -12.49 4.84
CA MET A 194 4.79 -11.84 3.54
C MET A 194 6.11 -11.39 2.93
N LEU A 195 7.06 -10.87 3.73
CA LEU A 195 8.38 -10.46 3.20
C LEU A 195 9.25 -11.64 2.81
N TYR A 196 9.06 -12.80 3.45
CA TYR A 196 9.70 -14.02 3.01
C TYR A 196 9.20 -14.42 1.61
N LEU A 197 7.88 -14.37 1.39
CA LEU A 197 7.27 -14.66 0.09
C LEU A 197 7.65 -13.61 -0.96
N THR A 198 7.62 -12.34 -0.61
CA THR A 198 8.09 -11.25 -1.49
C THR A 198 9.53 -11.48 -1.93
N ALA A 199 10.43 -11.83 -0.99
CA ALA A 199 11.81 -12.13 -1.33
C ALA A 199 11.92 -13.37 -2.24
N PHE A 200 11.16 -14.42 -1.97
CA PHE A 200 11.13 -15.59 -2.84
C PHE A 200 10.76 -15.23 -4.28
N ILE A 201 9.68 -14.47 -4.47
CA ILE A 201 9.23 -14.04 -5.79
C ILE A 201 10.28 -13.16 -6.47
N THR A 202 10.78 -12.13 -5.76
CA THR A 202 11.80 -11.23 -6.30
C THR A 202 13.05 -11.98 -6.75
N LEU A 203 13.54 -12.92 -5.96
CA LEU A 203 14.74 -13.69 -6.26
C LEU A 203 14.49 -14.73 -7.36
N SER A 204 13.30 -15.32 -7.43
CA SER A 204 12.89 -16.22 -8.51
C SER A 204 12.79 -15.51 -9.88
N ARG A 205 12.49 -14.23 -9.91
CA ARG A 205 12.52 -13.42 -11.13
C ARG A 205 13.94 -13.17 -11.64
N ILE A 206 14.94 -13.21 -10.75
CA ILE A 206 16.36 -13.09 -11.09
C ILE A 206 16.90 -14.42 -11.58
N ASP A 207 16.70 -15.48 -10.78
CA ASP A 207 17.10 -16.83 -11.11
C ASP A 207 16.22 -17.84 -10.34
N ALA A 208 15.36 -18.55 -11.07
CA ALA A 208 14.36 -19.42 -10.47
C ALA A 208 14.97 -20.69 -9.86
N ASP A 209 16.05 -21.22 -10.44
CA ASP A 209 16.70 -22.42 -9.96
C ASP A 209 17.53 -22.15 -8.70
N ASP A 210 18.33 -21.10 -8.72
CA ASP A 210 19.08 -20.64 -7.55
C ASP A 210 18.13 -20.26 -6.40
N ALA A 211 16.99 -19.58 -6.69
CA ALA A 211 16.01 -19.24 -5.68
C ALA A 211 15.38 -20.48 -5.05
N ARG A 212 15.03 -21.48 -5.86
CA ARG A 212 14.51 -22.75 -5.35
C ARG A 212 15.51 -23.43 -4.44
N GLU A 213 16.77 -23.56 -4.85
CA GLU A 213 17.84 -24.14 -4.02
C GLU A 213 18.03 -23.36 -2.71
N PHE A 214 18.11 -22.04 -2.79
CA PHE A 214 18.30 -21.18 -1.64
C PHE A 214 17.17 -21.32 -0.61
N PHE A 215 15.91 -21.23 -1.04
CA PHE A 215 14.76 -21.29 -0.14
C PHE A 215 14.48 -22.70 0.36
N GLU A 216 14.76 -23.75 -0.43
CA GLU A 216 14.66 -25.14 0.03
C GLU A 216 15.71 -25.44 1.09
N SER A 217 16.94 -25.00 0.87
CA SER A 217 18.01 -25.11 1.87
C SER A 217 17.69 -24.31 3.15
N LEU A 218 17.09 -23.12 3.01
CA LEU A 218 16.62 -22.32 4.14
C LEU A 218 15.47 -23.01 4.89
N ARG A 219 14.59 -23.72 4.17
CA ARG A 219 13.46 -24.48 4.74
C ARG A 219 13.94 -25.67 5.57
N THR A 220 14.83 -26.47 5.01
CA THR A 220 15.30 -27.71 5.65
C THR A 220 16.36 -27.45 6.70
N GLY A 221 17.28 -26.53 6.44
CA GLY A 221 18.47 -26.29 7.24
C GLY A 221 19.44 -27.48 7.24
N ALA A 222 19.23 -28.46 6.36
CA ALA A 222 20.03 -29.66 6.31
C ALA A 222 21.34 -29.44 5.55
N ASN A 223 22.43 -30.08 6.04
CA ASN A 223 23.73 -30.06 5.38
C ASN A 223 24.33 -28.67 5.09
N LEU A 224 23.94 -27.66 5.85
CA LEU A 224 24.49 -26.32 5.72
C LEU A 224 25.79 -26.20 6.55
N PRO A 225 26.95 -26.00 5.92
CA PRO A 225 28.19 -25.83 6.66
C PRO A 225 28.25 -24.51 7.42
N GLU A 226 29.08 -24.43 8.45
CA GLU A 226 29.37 -23.16 9.09
C GLU A 226 29.99 -22.18 8.07
N GLY A 227 29.53 -20.92 8.07
CA GLY A 227 29.91 -19.94 7.06
C GLY A 227 29.02 -19.95 5.80
N SER A 228 28.11 -20.91 5.66
CA SER A 228 27.11 -20.85 4.60
C SER A 228 26.24 -19.60 4.77
N PRO A 229 26.01 -18.81 3.70
CA PRO A 229 25.11 -17.66 3.73
C PRO A 229 23.69 -18.04 4.17
N ILE A 230 23.21 -19.20 3.75
CA ILE A 230 21.87 -19.70 4.08
C ILE A 230 21.79 -20.08 5.56
N TYR A 231 22.85 -20.74 6.10
CA TYR A 231 22.93 -21.05 7.53
C TYR A 231 22.88 -19.76 8.37
N THR A 232 23.72 -18.78 8.02
CA THR A 232 23.80 -17.49 8.73
C THR A 232 22.47 -16.72 8.66
N LEU A 233 21.76 -16.77 7.54
CA LEU A 233 20.42 -16.17 7.42
C LEU A 233 19.41 -16.88 8.31
N ARG A 234 19.43 -18.21 8.32
CA ARG A 234 18.52 -19.02 9.13
C ARG A 234 18.69 -18.72 10.63
N GLU A 235 19.92 -18.70 11.12
CA GLU A 235 20.23 -18.30 12.49
C GLU A 235 19.75 -16.87 12.78
N LYS A 236 19.97 -15.95 11.85
CA LYS A 236 19.50 -14.57 12.00
C LYS A 236 17.97 -14.45 12.07
N PHE A 237 17.25 -15.23 11.28
CA PHE A 237 15.79 -15.28 11.36
C PHE A 237 15.30 -15.85 12.70
N MET A 238 15.96 -16.88 13.22
CA MET A 238 15.63 -17.45 14.52
C MET A 238 15.89 -16.44 15.64
N GLU A 239 17.04 -15.74 15.64
CA GLU A 239 17.35 -14.64 16.56
C GLU A 239 16.24 -13.56 16.52
N MET A 240 15.91 -13.06 15.32
CA MET A 240 14.90 -12.03 15.14
C MET A 240 13.49 -12.49 15.56
N LYS A 241 13.18 -13.77 15.40
CA LYS A 241 11.88 -14.33 15.76
C LYS A 241 11.71 -14.47 17.27
N ILE A 242 12.75 -14.89 17.99
CA ILE A 242 12.74 -15.09 19.44
C ILE A 242 12.69 -13.75 20.18
N ASP A 243 13.24 -12.70 19.60
CA ASP A 243 13.20 -11.35 20.18
C ASP A 243 11.79 -10.76 20.12
N THR A 244 10.93 -11.18 21.07
CA THR A 244 9.55 -10.72 21.18
C THR A 244 9.44 -9.28 21.70
N LYS A 245 10.49 -8.72 22.27
CA LYS A 245 10.54 -7.32 22.74
C LYS A 245 10.58 -6.35 21.55
N ARG A 246 11.12 -6.78 20.45
CA ARG A 246 11.17 -6.00 19.23
C ARG A 246 9.83 -6.08 18.47
N SER A 247 9.21 -4.95 18.21
CA SER A 247 7.98 -4.89 17.38
C SER A 247 8.27 -5.19 15.92
N VAL A 248 7.28 -5.76 15.21
CA VAL A 248 7.33 -5.96 13.75
C VAL A 248 6.96 -4.65 13.04
N ASN A 249 7.82 -3.66 13.18
CA ASN A 249 7.70 -2.35 12.55
C ASN A 249 8.41 -2.30 11.17
N ALA A 250 8.43 -1.13 10.54
CA ALA A 250 9.10 -0.94 9.26
C ALA A 250 10.60 -1.27 9.32
N GLU A 251 11.26 -0.99 10.43
CA GLU A 251 12.68 -1.29 10.64
C GLU A 251 12.95 -2.80 10.69
N TYR A 252 12.13 -3.56 11.43
CA TYR A 252 12.20 -5.01 11.47
C TYR A 252 12.02 -5.62 10.07
N ARG A 253 11.06 -5.09 9.31
CA ARG A 253 10.76 -5.54 7.95
C ARG A 253 11.91 -5.28 6.99
N ARG A 254 12.54 -4.09 7.06
CA ARG A 254 13.73 -3.76 6.28
C ARG A 254 14.89 -4.69 6.60
N ASP A 255 15.15 -4.98 7.89
CA ASP A 255 16.18 -5.92 8.29
C ASP A 255 15.95 -7.31 7.70
N GLN A 256 14.72 -7.83 7.79
CA GLN A 256 14.40 -9.15 7.25
C GLN A 256 14.70 -9.24 5.76
N LEU A 257 14.29 -8.24 5.00
CA LEU A 257 14.49 -8.20 3.55
C LEU A 257 15.97 -8.00 3.19
N ALA A 258 16.63 -7.02 3.82
CA ALA A 258 18.04 -6.73 3.59
C ALA A 258 18.95 -7.90 3.92
N PHE A 259 18.71 -8.58 5.04
CA PHE A 259 19.49 -9.77 5.39
C PHE A 259 19.27 -10.92 4.40
N THR A 260 18.05 -11.07 3.87
CA THR A 260 17.77 -12.05 2.81
C THR A 260 18.59 -11.75 1.56
N TYR A 261 18.58 -10.49 1.09
CA TYR A 261 19.32 -10.10 -0.11
C TYR A 261 20.84 -10.16 0.08
N HIS A 262 21.35 -9.82 1.26
CA HIS A 262 22.76 -10.01 1.57
C HIS A 262 23.18 -11.48 1.51
N ALA A 263 22.38 -12.37 2.11
CA ALA A 263 22.66 -13.81 2.09
C ALA A 263 22.54 -14.38 0.67
N TRP A 264 21.53 -13.95 -0.10
CA TRP A 264 21.38 -14.32 -1.49
C TRP A 264 22.59 -13.94 -2.35
N ASN A 265 23.04 -12.68 -2.26
CA ASN A 265 24.17 -12.20 -3.04
C ASN A 265 25.49 -12.94 -2.68
N ALA A 266 25.64 -13.29 -1.39
CA ALA A 266 26.77 -14.11 -0.95
C ALA A 266 26.67 -15.56 -1.47
N PHE A 267 25.46 -16.17 -1.45
CA PHE A 267 25.20 -17.50 -1.99
C PHE A 267 25.54 -17.56 -3.49
N ARG A 268 24.98 -16.66 -4.30
CA ARG A 268 25.24 -16.61 -5.75
C ARG A 268 26.69 -16.38 -6.12
N SER A 269 27.43 -15.64 -5.29
CA SER A 269 28.85 -15.39 -5.52
C SER A 269 29.78 -16.46 -4.90
N GLY A 270 29.24 -17.52 -4.32
CA GLY A 270 30.01 -18.57 -3.66
C GLY A 270 30.84 -18.08 -2.47
N ARG A 271 30.47 -16.94 -1.84
CA ARG A 271 31.21 -16.36 -0.73
C ARG A 271 30.69 -16.85 0.60
N GLU A 272 31.59 -17.09 1.54
CA GLU A 272 31.21 -17.29 2.93
C GLU A 272 30.56 -16.05 3.53
N LEU A 273 29.59 -16.24 4.40
CA LEU A 273 28.93 -15.19 5.17
C LEU A 273 28.77 -15.65 6.63
N ARG A 274 29.59 -15.13 7.52
CA ARG A 274 29.60 -15.56 8.92
C ARG A 274 28.69 -14.71 9.81
N LYS A 275 28.29 -13.52 9.38
CA LYS A 275 27.46 -12.61 10.18
C LYS A 275 26.66 -11.64 9.32
N LEU A 276 25.39 -11.48 9.68
CA LEU A 276 24.51 -10.46 9.12
C LEU A 276 24.37 -9.30 10.11
N ARG A 277 24.72 -8.10 9.67
CA ARG A 277 24.66 -6.87 10.45
C ARG A 277 24.04 -5.75 9.63
N ARG A 278 23.45 -4.79 10.33
CA ARG A 278 23.08 -3.51 9.72
C ARG A 278 24.32 -2.76 9.26
N PRO A 279 24.17 -1.82 8.32
CA PRO A 279 25.28 -0.95 7.92
C PRO A 279 25.78 -0.10 9.09
N ASN A 280 26.96 0.50 8.93
CA ASN A 280 27.48 1.48 9.88
C ASN A 280 26.47 2.61 10.04
N GLY A 281 26.16 2.96 11.29
CA GLY A 281 25.08 3.90 11.62
C GLY A 281 23.72 3.23 11.92
N GLY A 282 23.57 1.93 11.68
CA GLY A 282 22.41 1.12 12.12
C GLY A 282 21.13 1.33 11.32
N VAL A 283 21.16 2.13 10.23
CA VAL A 283 19.97 2.49 9.44
C VAL A 283 20.15 2.08 7.97
N TRP A 284 19.13 1.47 7.41
CA TRP A 284 19.04 1.19 5.98
C TRP A 284 18.56 2.43 5.23
N THR A 285 19.30 2.82 4.19
CA THR A 285 18.97 3.88 3.24
C THR A 285 18.90 3.30 1.83
N ALA A 286 18.36 4.02 0.87
CA ALA A 286 18.33 3.58 -0.52
C ALA A 286 19.73 3.28 -1.08
N GLU A 287 20.76 3.99 -0.60
CA GLU A 287 22.14 3.84 -1.06
C GLU A 287 22.86 2.61 -0.50
N ASN A 288 22.51 2.17 0.73
CA ASN A 288 23.18 1.06 1.42
C ASN A 288 22.33 -0.21 1.51
N PHE A 289 21.10 -0.18 1.03
CA PHE A 289 20.23 -1.36 0.99
C PHE A 289 20.73 -2.33 -0.07
N PRO A 290 20.88 -3.63 0.25
CA PRO A 290 21.37 -4.60 -0.71
C PRO A 290 20.39 -4.77 -1.88
N THR A 291 20.87 -4.56 -3.09
CA THR A 291 20.16 -4.94 -4.32
C THR A 291 20.44 -6.40 -4.62
N PRO A 292 19.44 -7.25 -4.80
CA PRO A 292 19.66 -8.64 -5.17
C PRO A 292 20.17 -8.76 -6.61
N VAL A 293 21.13 -9.66 -6.84
CA VAL A 293 21.79 -9.89 -8.15
C VAL A 293 21.70 -11.34 -8.57
#